data_741a2804179cd69b31bf63a411eb5bef
#
_entry.id   741a2804179cd69b31bf63a411eb5bef
#
_cell.length_a   1.000
_cell.length_b   1.000
_cell.length_c   1.000
_cell.angle_alpha   90.00
_cell.angle_beta   90.00
_cell.angle_gamma   90.00
#
_symmetry.space_group_name_H-M   'P 1'
#
loop_
_entity.id
_entity.type
_entity.pdbx_description
1 polymer ?
#
loop_
_entity_poly.entity_id
_entity_poly.type
_entity_poly.pdbx_seq_one_letter_code
_entity_poly.pdbx_strand_id
1 'polypeptide(L)'
;VTSTPHSHPLRLRGFRLLFVGRTISTLGDAVVPAALAIAVTRATGSAGALALVLGCAMVPRLLLLPLGGVVGDRVDPRRVALVTDLVRAAAQLAVGLELFADHPRLTAIAAAEAVGGIASAFAMPTATPLVAATVDGPLRMRANALLASTASAARLGGPALAGLLVLTAGAGWAFLLDGASFLVSAALLTRLEVNHAPAERRSLRADLVRGWSEVRSRDWYWTSLIGHAVWNGAAAVLLTLGPLIATRRLGGEGVWIAMTQAAACGVLAGSLLAGRFRPRRPVLVANLGLALYALPLFALAVAAPAPVTVAAYALAMTGLGFLNPVWQTVVQQEFPPQVLARVTSYDWLLSLAAAPLGYALAPLAADAWGSTGPLLVTAALVLLACGGSAAVPGIRRVGRIPVAGEDVVPAPTGERAGVARKETRVRT
;
A
#
# COMPACT_ATOMS: atom_id res chain seq x y z
N VAL A 1 -6.45 13.52 34.91
CA VAL A 1 -5.14 14.01 34.39
C VAL A 1 -5.41 14.56 33.02
N THR A 2 -5.54 15.88 32.91
CA THR A 2 -5.74 16.62 31.66
C THR A 2 -4.45 16.55 30.84
N SER A 3 -4.36 15.57 29.95
CA SER A 3 -3.27 15.53 28.96
C SER A 3 -3.46 16.71 28.00
N THR A 4 -2.49 17.61 27.95
CA THR A 4 -2.39 18.65 26.91
C THR A 4 -2.53 17.97 25.54
N PRO A 5 -3.41 18.44 24.66
CA PRO A 5 -3.61 17.82 23.35
C PRO A 5 -2.30 17.89 22.57
N HIS A 6 -1.68 16.74 22.32
CA HIS A 6 -0.48 16.64 21.51
C HIS A 6 -0.83 17.11 20.09
N SER A 7 -0.32 18.23 19.66
CA SER A 7 -0.60 18.81 18.34
C SER A 7 0.07 18.05 17.18
N HIS A 8 1.01 17.13 17.48
CA HIS A 8 1.81 16.44 16.46
C HIS A 8 2.13 14.98 16.83
N PRO A 9 1.94 13.97 15.92
CA PRO A 9 2.15 12.56 16.23
C PRO A 9 3.58 12.22 16.71
N LEU A 10 4.61 12.88 16.18
CA LEU A 10 6.01 12.62 16.54
C LEU A 10 6.36 12.99 17.99
N ARG A 11 5.49 13.70 18.71
CA ARG A 11 5.66 13.92 20.16
C ARG A 11 5.30 12.71 20.99
N LEU A 12 4.49 11.79 20.45
CA LEU A 12 4.18 10.51 21.08
C LEU A 12 5.36 9.57 20.94
N ARG A 13 5.94 9.11 22.05
CA ARG A 13 7.11 8.22 22.06
C ARG A 13 6.87 6.94 21.24
N GLY A 14 5.71 6.31 21.42
CA GLY A 14 5.34 5.10 20.70
C GLY A 14 5.32 5.30 19.18
N PHE A 15 4.62 6.35 18.71
CA PHE A 15 4.59 6.66 17.30
C PHE A 15 5.96 7.05 16.74
N ARG A 16 6.77 7.79 17.49
CA ARG A 16 8.12 8.17 17.06
C ARG A 16 9.01 6.96 16.82
N LEU A 17 8.99 5.97 17.73
CA LEU A 17 9.73 4.70 17.55
C LEU A 17 9.26 3.95 16.31
N LEU A 18 7.94 3.80 16.15
CA LEU A 18 7.33 3.18 14.97
C LEU A 18 7.70 3.93 13.69
N PHE A 19 7.58 5.25 13.68
CA PHE A 19 7.87 6.11 12.52
C PHE A 19 9.33 5.99 12.07
N VAL A 20 10.28 6.11 13.00
CA VAL A 20 11.73 6.01 12.69
C VAL A 20 12.06 4.62 12.16
N GLY A 21 11.60 3.55 12.82
CA GLY A 21 11.85 2.18 12.36
C GLY A 21 11.28 1.93 10.96
N ARG A 22 10.02 2.32 10.74
CA ARG A 22 9.35 2.20 9.43
C ARG A 22 10.02 3.05 8.35
N THR A 23 10.46 4.25 8.67
CA THR A 23 11.15 5.13 7.72
C THR A 23 12.46 4.48 7.25
N ILE A 24 13.27 3.98 8.18
CA ILE A 24 14.56 3.35 7.88
C ILE A 24 14.34 2.09 7.04
N SER A 25 13.40 1.20 7.43
CA SER A 25 13.12 -0.02 6.66
C SER A 25 12.50 0.28 5.28
N THR A 26 11.66 1.31 5.16
CA THR A 26 11.10 1.71 3.87
C THR A 26 12.16 2.29 2.92
N LEU A 27 13.16 2.99 3.44
CA LEU A 27 14.30 3.47 2.66
C LEU A 27 15.14 2.30 2.15
N GLY A 28 15.43 1.30 2.99
CA GLY A 28 16.10 0.07 2.59
C GLY A 28 15.31 -0.68 1.52
N ASP A 29 14.03 -0.97 1.77
CA ASP A 29 13.12 -1.63 0.82
C ASP A 29 13.10 -0.94 -0.56
N ALA A 30 13.22 0.37 -0.61
CA ALA A 30 13.16 1.14 -1.86
C ALA A 30 14.41 0.97 -2.75
N VAL A 31 15.53 0.56 -2.17
CA VAL A 31 16.80 0.32 -2.88
C VAL A 31 16.82 -1.05 -3.56
N VAL A 32 16.21 -2.07 -2.93
CA VAL A 32 16.28 -3.48 -3.33
C VAL A 32 15.83 -3.75 -4.76
N PRO A 33 14.65 -3.28 -5.26
CA PRO A 33 14.19 -3.66 -6.59
C PRO A 33 15.15 -3.30 -7.71
N ALA A 34 15.76 -2.12 -7.65
CA ALA A 34 16.73 -1.68 -8.66
C ALA A 34 18.06 -2.43 -8.53
N ALA A 35 18.54 -2.64 -7.29
CA ALA A 35 19.77 -3.40 -7.05
C ALA A 35 19.63 -4.88 -7.47
N LEU A 36 18.46 -5.51 -7.18
CA LEU A 36 18.15 -6.88 -7.57
C LEU A 36 18.14 -7.03 -9.09
N ALA A 37 17.45 -6.13 -9.80
CA ALA A 37 17.37 -6.16 -11.25
C ALA A 37 18.77 -6.09 -11.87
N ILE A 38 19.64 -5.17 -11.40
CA ILE A 38 21.01 -5.02 -11.90
C ILE A 38 21.83 -6.27 -11.55
N ALA A 39 21.77 -6.76 -10.30
CA ALA A 39 22.54 -7.90 -9.84
C ALA A 39 22.22 -9.18 -10.63
N VAL A 40 20.92 -9.53 -10.74
CA VAL A 40 20.49 -10.74 -11.45
C VAL A 40 20.78 -10.62 -12.95
N THR A 41 20.54 -9.45 -13.55
CA THR A 41 20.84 -9.26 -14.99
C THR A 41 22.33 -9.36 -15.27
N ARG A 42 23.20 -8.80 -14.41
CA ARG A 42 24.66 -8.93 -14.55
C ARG A 42 25.14 -10.38 -14.38
N ALA A 43 24.57 -11.11 -13.41
CA ALA A 43 24.96 -12.49 -13.12
C ALA A 43 24.49 -13.49 -14.17
N THR A 44 23.33 -13.27 -14.82
CA THR A 44 22.67 -14.26 -15.65
C THR A 44 22.46 -13.84 -17.12
N GLY A 45 22.46 -12.54 -17.41
CA GLY A 45 22.05 -12.02 -18.73
C GLY A 45 20.60 -12.32 -19.11
N SER A 46 19.76 -12.80 -18.17
CA SER A 46 18.44 -13.37 -18.45
C SER A 46 17.32 -12.60 -17.74
N ALA A 47 16.40 -12.05 -18.53
CA ALA A 47 15.16 -11.47 -18.00
C ALA A 47 14.27 -12.52 -17.32
N GLY A 48 14.29 -13.79 -17.81
CA GLY A 48 13.58 -14.90 -17.18
C GLY A 48 14.08 -15.24 -15.79
N ALA A 49 15.39 -15.14 -15.55
CA ALA A 49 15.99 -15.31 -14.22
C ALA A 49 15.51 -14.23 -13.23
N LEU A 50 15.45 -12.98 -13.67
CA LEU A 50 14.91 -11.88 -12.87
C LEU A 50 13.42 -12.09 -12.56
N ALA A 51 12.62 -12.47 -13.57
CA ALA A 51 11.20 -12.77 -13.40
C ALA A 51 10.97 -13.91 -12.41
N LEU A 52 11.80 -14.96 -12.44
CA LEU A 52 11.76 -16.07 -11.49
C LEU A 52 11.98 -15.57 -10.05
N VAL A 53 13.03 -14.80 -9.82
CA VAL A 53 13.37 -14.29 -8.47
C VAL A 53 12.25 -13.38 -7.94
N LEU A 54 11.76 -12.45 -8.75
CA LEU A 54 10.62 -11.58 -8.39
C LEU A 54 9.35 -12.39 -8.15
N GLY A 55 9.10 -13.43 -8.95
CA GLY A 55 7.99 -14.36 -8.76
C GLY A 55 8.09 -15.13 -7.45
N CYS A 56 9.26 -15.62 -7.09
CA CYS A 56 9.52 -16.28 -5.81
C CYS A 56 9.22 -15.39 -4.61
N ALA A 57 9.47 -14.09 -4.69
CA ALA A 57 9.11 -13.14 -3.64
C ALA A 57 7.60 -12.83 -3.62
N MET A 58 7.01 -12.60 -4.80
CA MET A 58 5.63 -12.09 -4.92
C MET A 58 4.56 -13.16 -4.71
N VAL A 59 4.72 -14.35 -5.28
CA VAL A 59 3.68 -15.40 -5.25
C VAL A 59 3.38 -15.87 -3.82
N PRO A 60 4.38 -16.28 -3.00
CA PRO A 60 4.09 -16.68 -1.62
C PRO A 60 3.50 -15.52 -0.81
N ARG A 61 3.97 -14.30 -1.02
CA ARG A 61 3.43 -13.11 -0.36
C ARG A 61 1.94 -12.95 -0.62
N LEU A 62 1.50 -12.99 -1.87
CA LEU A 62 0.08 -12.83 -2.22
C LEU A 62 -0.78 -13.97 -1.69
N LEU A 63 -0.33 -15.21 -1.81
CA LEU A 63 -1.08 -16.39 -1.35
C LEU A 63 -1.25 -16.43 0.17
N LEU A 64 -0.26 -15.94 0.92
CA LEU A 64 -0.25 -16.00 2.39
C LEU A 64 -0.83 -14.74 3.07
N LEU A 65 -1.12 -13.67 2.31
CA LEU A 65 -1.71 -12.44 2.87
C LEU A 65 -2.94 -12.67 3.77
N PRO A 66 -3.94 -13.49 3.38
CA PRO A 66 -5.11 -13.73 4.24
C PRO A 66 -4.74 -14.43 5.57
N LEU A 67 -3.77 -15.35 5.53
CA LEU A 67 -3.25 -15.99 6.74
C LEU A 67 -2.49 -15.00 7.62
N GLY A 68 -1.71 -14.11 7.01
CA GLY A 68 -1.03 -13.01 7.70
C GLY A 68 -2.01 -12.11 8.44
N GLY A 69 -3.18 -11.83 7.86
CA GLY A 69 -4.25 -11.10 8.51
C GLY A 69 -4.79 -11.78 9.76
N VAL A 70 -5.08 -13.09 9.66
CA VAL A 70 -5.55 -13.88 10.83
C VAL A 70 -4.51 -13.92 11.95
N VAL A 71 -3.23 -14.10 11.59
CA VAL A 71 -2.14 -14.08 12.58
C VAL A 71 -2.00 -12.70 13.22
N GLY A 72 -2.09 -11.63 12.44
CA GLY A 72 -2.00 -10.25 12.93
C GLY A 72 -3.12 -9.85 13.89
N ASP A 73 -4.31 -10.48 13.80
CA ASP A 73 -5.40 -10.27 14.76
C ASP A 73 -5.25 -11.10 16.03
N ARG A 74 -4.66 -12.29 15.94
CA ARG A 74 -4.52 -13.23 17.08
C ARG A 74 -3.28 -12.98 17.92
N VAL A 75 -2.24 -12.48 17.30
CA VAL A 75 -0.93 -12.25 17.90
C VAL A 75 -0.70 -10.75 18.00
N ASP A 76 -0.01 -10.34 19.05
CA ASP A 76 0.41 -8.94 19.22
C ASP A 76 1.10 -8.44 17.91
N PRO A 77 0.54 -7.42 17.24
CA PRO A 77 1.06 -6.92 15.95
C PRO A 77 2.51 -6.46 16.04
N ARG A 78 2.97 -6.02 17.23
CA ARG A 78 4.37 -5.71 17.50
C ARG A 78 5.23 -6.96 17.40
N ARG A 79 4.80 -8.10 17.99
CA ARG A 79 5.57 -9.36 17.93
C ARG A 79 5.65 -9.89 16.51
N VAL A 80 4.54 -9.83 15.77
CA VAL A 80 4.53 -10.24 14.35
C VAL A 80 5.47 -9.36 13.55
N ALA A 81 5.41 -8.03 13.69
CA ALA A 81 6.30 -7.11 13.01
C ALA A 81 7.78 -7.35 13.37
N LEU A 82 8.08 -7.57 14.65
CA LEU A 82 9.44 -7.88 15.11
C LEU A 82 10.00 -9.16 14.47
N VAL A 83 9.23 -10.24 14.51
CA VAL A 83 9.66 -11.54 13.93
C VAL A 83 9.83 -11.41 12.41
N THR A 84 8.90 -10.76 11.74
CA THR A 84 8.98 -10.58 10.28
C THR A 84 10.13 -9.68 9.87
N ASP A 85 10.44 -8.62 10.61
CA ASP A 85 11.60 -7.77 10.35
C ASP A 85 12.91 -8.56 10.54
N LEU A 86 13.03 -9.41 11.57
CA LEU A 86 14.19 -10.28 11.76
C LEU A 86 14.35 -11.31 10.63
N VAL A 87 13.25 -11.93 10.17
CA VAL A 87 13.28 -12.88 9.05
C VAL A 87 13.68 -12.16 7.75
N ARG A 88 13.12 -10.97 7.49
CA ARG A 88 13.48 -10.16 6.32
C ARG A 88 14.94 -9.70 6.39
N ALA A 89 15.42 -9.29 7.57
CA ALA A 89 16.83 -8.97 7.78
C ALA A 89 17.73 -10.15 7.40
N ALA A 90 17.43 -11.35 7.91
CA ALA A 90 18.21 -12.56 7.60
C ALA A 90 18.18 -12.89 6.10
N ALA A 91 17.01 -12.78 5.45
CA ALA A 91 16.85 -13.01 4.02
C ALA A 91 17.70 -12.03 3.19
N GLN A 92 17.59 -10.73 3.50
CA GLN A 92 18.34 -9.70 2.77
C GLN A 92 19.86 -9.79 3.01
N LEU A 93 20.28 -10.08 4.23
CA LEU A 93 21.70 -10.34 4.54
C LEU A 93 22.22 -11.56 3.77
N ALA A 94 21.42 -12.64 3.66
CA ALA A 94 21.78 -13.83 2.88
C ALA A 94 21.93 -13.50 1.39
N VAL A 95 21.01 -12.72 0.79
CA VAL A 95 21.16 -12.25 -0.60
C VAL A 95 22.40 -11.38 -0.75
N GLY A 96 22.63 -10.44 0.17
CA GLY A 96 23.80 -9.57 0.15
C GLY A 96 25.11 -10.37 0.17
N LEU A 97 25.22 -11.36 1.07
CA LEU A 97 26.39 -12.23 1.18
C LEU A 97 26.58 -13.10 -0.07
N GLU A 98 25.50 -13.67 -0.63
CA GLU A 98 25.56 -14.46 -1.85
C GLU A 98 26.08 -13.63 -3.06
N LEU A 99 25.71 -12.34 -3.12
CA LEU A 99 26.15 -11.43 -4.17
C LEU A 99 27.65 -11.00 -4.07
N PHE A 100 28.32 -11.31 -2.97
CA PHE A 100 29.78 -11.15 -2.85
C PHE A 100 30.55 -12.40 -3.27
N ALA A 101 29.86 -13.52 -3.52
CA ALA A 101 30.51 -14.72 -4.05
C ALA A 101 30.94 -14.51 -5.51
N ASP A 102 32.02 -15.14 -5.95
CA ASP A 102 32.51 -15.10 -7.34
C ASP A 102 31.45 -15.62 -8.33
N HIS A 103 30.63 -16.58 -7.90
CA HIS A 103 29.55 -17.19 -8.67
C HIS A 103 28.25 -17.20 -7.86
N PRO A 104 27.47 -16.11 -7.84
CA PRO A 104 26.22 -16.03 -7.10
C PRO A 104 25.21 -17.08 -7.59
N ARG A 105 24.66 -17.88 -6.65
CA ARG A 105 23.68 -18.92 -6.97
C ARG A 105 22.28 -18.32 -7.01
N LEU A 106 21.70 -18.29 -8.20
CA LEU A 106 20.34 -17.79 -8.43
C LEU A 106 19.31 -18.46 -7.51
N THR A 107 19.46 -19.78 -7.29
CA THR A 107 18.56 -20.55 -6.42
C THR A 107 18.61 -20.07 -4.96
N ALA A 108 19.79 -19.72 -4.45
CA ALA A 108 19.94 -19.18 -3.10
C ALA A 108 19.27 -17.80 -2.99
N ILE A 109 19.49 -16.92 -3.97
CA ILE A 109 18.83 -15.61 -4.05
C ILE A 109 17.31 -15.77 -4.12
N ALA A 110 16.81 -16.63 -5.02
CA ALA A 110 15.37 -16.87 -5.17
C ALA A 110 14.73 -17.44 -3.89
N ALA A 111 15.42 -18.36 -3.21
CA ALA A 111 14.95 -18.91 -1.93
C ALA A 111 14.91 -17.86 -0.82
N ALA A 112 15.92 -17.02 -0.70
CA ALA A 112 15.96 -15.94 0.27
C ALA A 112 14.86 -14.90 -0.01
N GLU A 113 14.65 -14.52 -1.26
CA GLU A 113 13.56 -13.62 -1.67
C GLU A 113 12.17 -14.23 -1.42
N ALA A 114 12.00 -15.55 -1.60
CA ALA A 114 10.76 -16.25 -1.23
C ALA A 114 10.49 -16.18 0.28
N VAL A 115 11.51 -16.38 1.12
CA VAL A 115 11.42 -16.25 2.57
C VAL A 115 11.07 -14.81 2.97
N GLY A 116 11.70 -13.80 2.36
CA GLY A 116 11.38 -12.38 2.53
C GLY A 116 9.93 -12.07 2.12
N GLY A 117 9.48 -12.64 1.01
CA GLY A 117 8.10 -12.54 0.53
C GLY A 117 7.07 -13.13 1.50
N ILE A 118 7.35 -14.35 2.03
CA ILE A 118 6.51 -14.97 3.08
C ILE A 118 6.44 -14.07 4.30
N ALA A 119 7.56 -13.60 4.83
CA ALA A 119 7.60 -12.71 5.98
C ALA A 119 6.79 -11.41 5.72
N SER A 120 6.88 -10.86 4.51
CA SER A 120 6.13 -9.67 4.11
C SER A 120 4.62 -9.88 4.13
N ALA A 121 4.12 -11.10 3.81
CA ALA A 121 2.70 -11.44 3.88
C ALA A 121 2.13 -11.28 5.30
N PHE A 122 2.94 -11.55 6.32
CA PHE A 122 2.55 -11.38 7.72
C PHE A 122 2.82 -9.95 8.23
N ALA A 123 3.86 -9.28 7.73
CA ALA A 123 4.20 -7.91 8.12
C ALA A 123 3.18 -6.87 7.62
N MET A 124 2.71 -7.01 6.37
CA MET A 124 1.84 -6.02 5.73
C MET A 124 0.54 -5.75 6.50
N PRO A 125 -0.23 -6.77 6.95
CA PRO A 125 -1.48 -6.53 7.69
C PRO A 125 -1.27 -5.89 9.06
N THR A 126 -0.08 -5.98 9.66
CA THR A 126 0.21 -5.44 11.00
C THR A 126 0.46 -3.93 11.01
N ALA A 127 0.75 -3.34 9.85
CA ALA A 127 1.07 -1.91 9.76
C ALA A 127 -0.08 -1.02 10.26
N THR A 128 -1.30 -1.32 9.83
CA THR A 128 -2.50 -0.56 10.19
C THR A 128 -2.83 -0.63 11.69
N PRO A 129 -2.90 -1.82 12.33
CA PRO A 129 -3.12 -1.91 13.77
C PRO A 129 -1.99 -1.31 14.60
N LEU A 130 -0.73 -1.37 14.17
CA LEU A 130 0.38 -0.73 14.88
C LEU A 130 0.24 0.80 14.94
N VAL A 131 -0.13 1.44 13.83
CA VAL A 131 -0.41 2.88 13.83
C VAL A 131 -1.59 3.19 14.74
N ALA A 132 -2.69 2.43 14.63
CA ALA A 132 -3.88 2.62 15.44
C ALA A 132 -3.63 2.48 16.96
N ALA A 133 -2.68 1.62 17.34
CA ALA A 133 -2.29 1.40 18.74
C ALA A 133 -1.31 2.44 19.30
N THR A 134 -0.63 3.21 18.44
CA THR A 134 0.38 4.21 18.86
C THR A 134 -0.09 5.63 18.79
N VAL A 135 -1.25 5.90 18.14
CA VAL A 135 -1.76 7.25 17.90
C VAL A 135 -3.27 7.31 18.11
N ASP A 136 -3.72 8.31 18.87
CA ASP A 136 -5.14 8.58 19.08
C ASP A 136 -5.85 8.97 17.76
N GLY A 137 -7.16 8.71 17.69
CA GLY A 137 -8.00 8.92 16.50
C GLY A 137 -7.76 10.23 15.76
N PRO A 138 -7.79 11.39 16.44
CA PRO A 138 -7.61 12.70 15.81
C PRO A 138 -6.26 12.93 15.15
N LEU A 139 -5.20 12.22 15.59
CA LEU A 139 -3.85 12.34 15.03
C LEU A 139 -3.53 11.30 13.95
N ARG A 140 -4.36 10.26 13.75
CA ARG A 140 -4.11 9.16 12.80
C ARG A 140 -3.90 9.64 11.36
N MET A 141 -4.69 10.63 10.91
CA MET A 141 -4.52 11.19 9.56
C MET A 141 -3.12 11.78 9.36
N ARG A 142 -2.63 12.56 10.33
CA ARG A 142 -1.27 13.12 10.25
C ARG A 142 -0.21 12.04 10.33
N ALA A 143 -0.41 11.04 11.19
CA ALA A 143 0.50 9.90 11.32
C ALA A 143 0.61 9.11 9.99
N ASN A 144 -0.53 8.75 9.40
CA ASN A 144 -0.58 8.05 8.11
C ASN A 144 -0.02 8.90 6.97
N ALA A 145 -0.29 10.22 6.94
CA ALA A 145 0.27 11.13 5.95
C ALA A 145 1.81 11.24 6.05
N LEU A 146 2.36 11.27 7.27
CA LEU A 146 3.81 11.26 7.49
C LEU A 146 4.44 9.97 6.96
N LEU A 147 3.88 8.80 7.29
CA LEU A 147 4.36 7.51 6.81
C LEU A 147 4.27 7.41 5.28
N ALA A 148 3.15 7.83 4.69
CA ALA A 148 2.96 7.83 3.24
C ALA A 148 3.93 8.78 2.52
N SER A 149 4.17 9.98 3.08
CA SER A 149 5.12 10.95 2.53
C SER A 149 6.56 10.40 2.56
N THR A 150 6.94 9.75 3.65
CA THR A 150 8.25 9.10 3.77
C THR A 150 8.40 7.96 2.77
N ALA A 151 7.38 7.12 2.62
CA ALA A 151 7.38 6.05 1.63
C ALA A 151 7.48 6.59 0.20
N SER A 152 6.83 7.71 -0.10
CA SER A 152 6.91 8.37 -1.40
C SER A 152 8.31 8.95 -1.66
N ALA A 153 8.91 9.58 -0.67
CA ALA A 153 10.28 10.09 -0.76
C ALA A 153 11.31 8.95 -0.94
N ALA A 154 11.11 7.82 -0.24
CA ALA A 154 11.93 6.63 -0.39
C ALA A 154 11.84 6.04 -1.81
N ARG A 155 10.63 5.94 -2.38
CA ARG A 155 10.45 5.48 -3.77
C ARG A 155 11.12 6.39 -4.79
N LEU A 156 11.18 7.69 -4.53
CA LEU A 156 11.85 8.65 -5.40
C LEU A 156 13.38 8.51 -5.30
N GLY A 157 13.91 8.41 -4.08
CA GLY A 157 15.36 8.36 -3.83
C GLY A 157 15.98 6.97 -3.93
N GLY A 158 15.16 5.91 -3.74
CA GLY A 158 15.64 4.52 -3.69
C GLY A 158 16.45 4.08 -4.91
N PRO A 159 15.91 4.23 -6.14
CA PRO A 159 16.64 3.84 -7.35
C PRO A 159 17.96 4.60 -7.54
N ALA A 160 18.01 5.89 -7.16
CA ALA A 160 19.25 6.67 -7.23
C ALA A 160 20.29 6.16 -6.22
N LEU A 161 19.88 5.86 -4.99
CA LEU A 161 20.74 5.26 -3.96
C LEU A 161 21.17 3.86 -4.37
N ALA A 162 20.30 3.05 -4.96
CA ALA A 162 20.64 1.74 -5.51
C ALA A 162 21.72 1.85 -6.59
N GLY A 163 21.53 2.76 -7.55
CA GLY A 163 22.53 3.01 -8.60
C GLY A 163 23.87 3.43 -8.04
N LEU A 164 23.88 4.34 -7.08
CA LEU A 164 25.11 4.77 -6.40
C LEU A 164 25.81 3.58 -5.72
N LEU A 165 25.11 2.80 -4.89
CA LEU A 165 25.68 1.66 -4.18
C LEU A 165 26.21 0.60 -5.15
N VAL A 166 25.42 0.27 -6.18
CA VAL A 166 25.82 -0.77 -7.16
C VAL A 166 27.05 -0.35 -7.97
N LEU A 167 27.17 0.94 -8.32
CA LEU A 167 28.28 1.45 -9.13
C LEU A 167 29.57 1.65 -8.31
N THR A 168 29.45 2.02 -7.02
CA THR A 168 30.61 2.34 -6.19
C THR A 168 31.10 1.17 -5.34
N ALA A 169 30.18 0.37 -4.80
CA ALA A 169 30.50 -0.68 -3.82
C ALA A 169 30.02 -2.08 -4.25
N GLY A 170 29.09 -2.17 -5.19
CA GLY A 170 28.50 -3.43 -5.64
C GLY A 170 27.10 -3.67 -5.09
N ALA A 171 26.33 -4.53 -5.79
CA ALA A 171 24.92 -4.77 -5.47
C ALA A 171 24.71 -5.40 -4.08
N GLY A 172 25.63 -6.22 -3.59
CA GLY A 172 25.56 -6.85 -2.26
C GLY A 172 25.37 -5.84 -1.14
N TRP A 173 25.99 -4.67 -1.23
CA TRP A 173 25.85 -3.61 -0.21
C TRP A 173 24.45 -3.04 -0.10
N ALA A 174 23.68 -3.00 -1.20
CA ALA A 174 22.29 -2.57 -1.18
C ALA A 174 21.42 -3.50 -0.29
N PHE A 175 21.65 -4.81 -0.38
CA PHE A 175 20.97 -5.81 0.42
C PHE A 175 21.43 -5.83 1.87
N LEU A 176 22.73 -5.62 2.13
CA LEU A 176 23.24 -5.47 3.49
C LEU A 176 22.66 -4.23 4.17
N LEU A 177 22.54 -3.11 3.45
CA LEU A 177 21.90 -1.90 3.94
C LEU A 177 20.43 -2.15 4.31
N ASP A 178 19.69 -2.85 3.44
CA ASP A 178 18.29 -3.18 3.69
C ASP A 178 18.15 -4.14 4.87
N GLY A 179 18.96 -5.21 4.93
CA GLY A 179 19.00 -6.12 6.07
C GLY A 179 19.30 -5.39 7.39
N ALA A 180 20.27 -4.47 7.40
CA ALA A 180 20.58 -3.64 8.56
C ALA A 180 19.42 -2.71 8.93
N SER A 181 18.69 -2.18 7.93
CA SER A 181 17.51 -1.34 8.16
C SER A 181 16.41 -2.08 8.92
N PHE A 182 16.18 -3.36 8.59
CA PHE A 182 15.24 -4.22 9.33
C PHE A 182 15.72 -4.54 10.75
N LEU A 183 17.02 -4.75 10.96
CA LEU A 183 17.54 -4.93 12.31
C LEU A 183 17.33 -3.70 13.18
N VAL A 184 17.54 -2.51 12.64
CA VAL A 184 17.25 -1.25 13.34
C VAL A 184 15.77 -1.12 13.64
N SER A 185 14.88 -1.43 12.67
CA SER A 185 13.43 -1.43 12.88
C SER A 185 13.03 -2.41 13.98
N ALA A 186 13.56 -3.65 13.95
CA ALA A 186 13.33 -4.66 14.97
C ALA A 186 13.77 -4.18 16.36
N ALA A 187 14.95 -3.57 16.48
CA ALA A 187 15.46 -3.02 17.74
C ALA A 187 14.57 -1.90 18.30
N LEU A 188 14.00 -1.04 17.44
CA LEU A 188 13.06 -0.02 17.85
C LEU A 188 11.69 -0.60 18.26
N LEU A 189 11.23 -1.64 17.57
CA LEU A 189 10.00 -2.37 17.93
C LEU A 189 10.12 -3.06 19.31
N THR A 190 11.29 -3.49 19.76
CA THR A 190 11.46 -4.05 21.11
C THR A 190 11.15 -3.04 22.23
N ARG A 191 11.29 -1.74 21.95
CA ARG A 191 11.03 -0.64 22.88
C ARG A 191 9.61 -0.07 22.77
N LEU A 192 8.81 -0.59 21.84
CA LEU A 192 7.44 -0.15 21.60
C LEU A 192 6.49 -0.88 22.55
N GLU A 193 5.69 -0.14 23.30
CA GLU A 193 4.62 -0.68 24.13
C GLU A 193 3.31 -0.59 23.35
N VAL A 194 2.63 -1.72 23.17
CA VAL A 194 1.36 -1.82 22.45
C VAL A 194 0.37 -2.58 23.32
N ASN A 195 -0.75 -1.95 23.62
CA ASN A 195 -1.86 -2.62 24.26
C ASN A 195 -2.64 -3.41 23.19
N HIS A 196 -2.48 -4.72 23.20
CA HIS A 196 -3.16 -5.62 22.29
C HIS A 196 -4.21 -6.44 23.03
N ALA A 197 -5.47 -6.35 22.60
CA ALA A 197 -6.53 -7.26 23.01
C ALA A 197 -6.64 -8.36 21.94
N PRO A 198 -6.18 -9.59 22.21
CA PRO A 198 -6.23 -10.68 21.23
C PRO A 198 -7.66 -10.98 20.83
N ALA A 199 -7.87 -11.28 19.55
CA ALA A 199 -9.15 -11.75 19.07
C ALA A 199 -9.46 -13.15 19.68
N GLU A 200 -10.74 -13.43 19.88
CA GLU A 200 -11.23 -14.73 20.36
C GLU A 200 -10.70 -15.87 19.46
N ARG A 201 -10.17 -16.94 20.07
CA ARG A 201 -9.61 -18.07 19.32
C ARG A 201 -10.71 -18.88 18.64
N ARG A 202 -10.73 -18.88 17.32
CA ARG A 202 -11.62 -19.67 16.45
C ARG A 202 -10.80 -20.49 15.45
N SER A 203 -11.46 -21.35 14.65
CA SER A 203 -10.76 -22.06 13.58
C SER A 203 -10.26 -21.06 12.50
N LEU A 204 -9.15 -21.37 11.83
CA LEU A 204 -8.62 -20.52 10.74
C LEU A 204 -9.67 -20.25 9.66
N ARG A 205 -10.45 -21.29 9.30
CA ARG A 205 -11.54 -21.15 8.31
C ARG A 205 -12.61 -20.18 8.80
N ALA A 206 -13.01 -20.28 10.07
CA ALA A 206 -14.00 -19.36 10.64
C ALA A 206 -13.50 -17.92 10.66
N ASP A 207 -12.22 -17.69 10.93
CA ASP A 207 -11.62 -16.37 10.93
C ASP A 207 -11.50 -15.78 9.50
N LEU A 208 -11.15 -16.58 8.51
CA LEU A 208 -11.15 -16.15 7.11
C LEU A 208 -12.57 -15.78 6.65
N VAL A 209 -13.56 -16.65 6.92
CA VAL A 209 -14.97 -16.37 6.56
C VAL A 209 -15.46 -15.11 7.25
N ARG A 210 -15.14 -14.90 8.53
CA ARG A 210 -15.51 -13.70 9.26
C ARG A 210 -14.84 -12.45 8.68
N GLY A 211 -13.55 -12.51 8.36
CA GLY A 211 -12.85 -11.40 7.68
C GLY A 211 -13.53 -11.01 6.37
N TRP A 212 -13.91 -12.00 5.56
CA TRP A 212 -14.68 -11.77 4.34
C TRP A 212 -16.07 -11.19 4.62
N SER A 213 -16.77 -11.68 5.64
CA SER A 213 -18.06 -11.13 6.06
C SER A 213 -17.96 -9.67 6.48
N GLU A 214 -16.91 -9.28 7.22
CA GLU A 214 -16.66 -7.89 7.59
C GLU A 214 -16.44 -6.99 6.35
N VAL A 215 -15.70 -7.48 5.36
CA VAL A 215 -15.50 -6.78 4.09
C VAL A 215 -16.83 -6.59 3.36
N ARG A 216 -17.62 -7.65 3.19
CA ARG A 216 -18.90 -7.61 2.46
C ARG A 216 -20.01 -6.85 3.18
N SER A 217 -19.97 -6.74 4.50
CA SER A 217 -21.00 -6.07 5.27
C SER A 217 -21.05 -4.55 5.08
N ARG A 218 -19.97 -3.98 4.51
CA ARG A 218 -19.84 -2.53 4.27
C ARG A 218 -19.78 -2.24 2.78
N ASP A 219 -20.86 -1.72 2.21
CA ASP A 219 -20.98 -1.41 0.78
C ASP A 219 -19.89 -0.44 0.31
N TRP A 220 -19.55 0.58 1.11
CA TRP A 220 -18.51 1.55 0.80
C TRP A 220 -17.11 0.90 0.69
N TYR A 221 -16.86 -0.15 1.49
CA TYR A 221 -15.54 -0.77 1.57
C TYR A 221 -15.27 -1.67 0.36
N TRP A 222 -16.10 -2.71 0.16
CA TRP A 222 -15.85 -3.66 -0.92
C TRP A 222 -16.02 -3.02 -2.32
N THR A 223 -16.91 -2.02 -2.49
CA THR A 223 -17.03 -1.28 -3.76
C THR A 223 -15.81 -0.42 -4.03
N SER A 224 -15.20 0.20 -3.00
CA SER A 224 -13.92 0.88 -3.16
C SER A 224 -12.79 -0.10 -3.52
N LEU A 225 -12.75 -1.31 -2.94
CA LEU A 225 -11.75 -2.32 -3.29
C LEU A 225 -11.86 -2.77 -4.75
N ILE A 226 -13.06 -2.85 -5.32
CA ILE A 226 -13.23 -3.05 -6.77
C ILE A 226 -12.58 -1.91 -7.55
N GLY A 227 -12.82 -0.67 -7.16
CA GLY A 227 -12.17 0.50 -7.75
C GLY A 227 -10.65 0.43 -7.66
N HIS A 228 -10.11 0.03 -6.51
CA HIS A 228 -8.67 -0.16 -6.29
C HIS A 228 -8.10 -1.28 -7.17
N ALA A 229 -8.82 -2.40 -7.31
CA ALA A 229 -8.40 -3.50 -8.20
C ALA A 229 -8.34 -3.05 -9.66
N VAL A 230 -9.39 -2.39 -10.14
CA VAL A 230 -9.44 -1.86 -11.51
C VAL A 230 -8.30 -0.85 -11.73
N TRP A 231 -8.06 0.04 -10.75
CA TRP A 231 -6.97 1.00 -10.79
C TRP A 231 -5.59 0.32 -10.87
N ASN A 232 -5.33 -0.72 -10.07
CA ASN A 232 -4.08 -1.48 -10.10
C ASN A 232 -3.91 -2.24 -11.42
N GLY A 233 -4.98 -2.81 -11.97
CA GLY A 233 -4.98 -3.38 -13.31
C GLY A 233 -4.63 -2.35 -14.38
N ALA A 234 -5.24 -1.16 -14.31
CA ALA A 234 -4.95 -0.04 -15.19
C ALA A 234 -3.50 0.46 -15.07
N ALA A 235 -2.98 0.50 -13.85
CA ALA A 235 -1.58 0.85 -13.60
C ALA A 235 -0.63 -0.16 -14.27
N ALA A 236 -0.94 -1.46 -14.20
CA ALA A 236 -0.18 -2.50 -14.88
C ALA A 236 -0.20 -2.34 -16.40
N VAL A 237 -1.35 -2.00 -16.99
CA VAL A 237 -1.47 -1.70 -18.44
C VAL A 237 -0.60 -0.49 -18.82
N LEU A 238 -0.68 0.60 -18.05
CA LEU A 238 0.12 1.79 -18.31
C LEU A 238 1.62 1.51 -18.18
N LEU A 239 2.03 0.79 -17.13
CA LEU A 239 3.44 0.42 -16.92
C LEU A 239 3.98 -0.51 -18.00
N THR A 240 3.12 -1.32 -18.64
CA THR A 240 3.49 -2.21 -19.74
C THR A 240 3.61 -1.46 -21.07
N LEU A 241 2.60 -0.65 -21.41
CA LEU A 241 2.52 -0.01 -22.72
C LEU A 241 3.16 1.39 -22.76
N GLY A 242 3.19 2.08 -21.63
CA GLY A 242 3.65 3.46 -21.50
C GLY A 242 5.09 3.68 -21.99
N PRO A 243 6.09 2.88 -21.58
CA PRO A 243 7.47 3.04 -22.06
C PRO A 243 7.58 2.98 -23.57
N LEU A 244 6.90 1.99 -24.18
CA LEU A 244 6.91 1.79 -25.63
C LEU A 244 6.28 2.97 -26.38
N ILE A 245 5.16 3.50 -25.88
CA ILE A 245 4.47 4.65 -26.48
C ILE A 245 5.30 5.91 -26.30
N ALA A 246 5.86 6.14 -25.12
CA ALA A 246 6.74 7.29 -24.86
C ALA A 246 7.94 7.30 -25.82
N THR A 247 8.58 6.13 -25.98
CA THR A 247 9.76 6.00 -26.86
C THR A 247 9.40 6.18 -28.35
N ARG A 248 8.29 5.55 -28.80
CA ARG A 248 7.96 5.52 -30.23
C ARG A 248 7.16 6.73 -30.71
N ARG A 249 6.35 7.37 -29.83
CA ARG A 249 5.37 8.40 -30.23
C ARG A 249 5.52 9.75 -29.54
N LEU A 250 6.20 9.84 -28.38
CA LEU A 250 6.23 11.06 -27.57
C LEU A 250 7.61 11.70 -27.48
N GLY A 251 8.61 11.22 -28.22
CA GLY A 251 9.93 11.84 -28.30
C GLY A 251 11.04 11.14 -27.55
N GLY A 252 10.84 9.89 -27.12
CA GLY A 252 11.94 9.04 -26.63
C GLY A 252 11.83 8.64 -25.14
N GLU A 253 12.82 7.92 -24.68
CA GLU A 253 12.89 7.39 -23.31
C GLU A 253 12.86 8.48 -22.22
N GLY A 254 13.40 9.68 -22.53
CA GLY A 254 13.39 10.82 -21.63
C GLY A 254 11.98 11.23 -21.19
N VAL A 255 10.98 11.06 -22.07
CA VAL A 255 9.57 11.34 -21.71
C VAL A 255 9.06 10.35 -20.67
N TRP A 256 9.39 9.07 -20.81
CA TRP A 256 9.02 8.05 -19.81
C TRP A 256 9.68 8.32 -18.45
N ILE A 257 10.95 8.70 -18.46
CA ILE A 257 11.66 9.09 -17.23
C ILE A 257 10.97 10.30 -16.60
N ALA A 258 10.65 11.33 -17.38
CA ALA A 258 9.94 12.52 -16.90
C ALA A 258 8.56 12.16 -16.30
N MET A 259 7.80 11.27 -16.96
CA MET A 259 6.52 10.77 -16.47
C MET A 259 6.66 10.09 -15.09
N THR A 260 7.62 9.17 -14.95
CA THR A 260 7.82 8.42 -13.70
C THR A 260 8.30 9.32 -12.56
N GLN A 261 9.16 10.30 -12.84
CA GLN A 261 9.59 11.28 -11.84
C GLN A 261 8.44 12.20 -11.42
N ALA A 262 7.68 12.71 -12.38
CA ALA A 262 6.49 13.53 -12.11
C ALA A 262 5.42 12.77 -11.32
N ALA A 263 5.25 11.47 -11.61
CA ALA A 263 4.38 10.58 -10.86
C ALA A 263 4.81 10.46 -9.39
N ALA A 264 6.10 10.24 -9.12
CA ALA A 264 6.63 10.16 -7.75
C ALA A 264 6.44 11.48 -6.98
N CYS A 265 6.70 12.62 -7.64
CA CYS A 265 6.39 13.95 -7.09
C CYS A 265 4.90 14.11 -6.80
N GLY A 266 4.03 13.64 -7.69
CA GLY A 266 2.58 13.64 -7.51
C GLY A 266 2.14 12.85 -6.27
N VAL A 267 2.64 11.62 -6.10
CA VAL A 267 2.33 10.79 -4.91
C VAL A 267 2.78 11.50 -3.63
N LEU A 268 3.97 12.10 -3.61
CA LEU A 268 4.46 12.86 -2.47
C LEU A 268 3.56 14.06 -2.16
N ALA A 269 3.22 14.85 -3.18
CA ALA A 269 2.34 16.01 -3.03
C ALA A 269 0.95 15.61 -2.51
N GLY A 270 0.36 14.54 -3.03
CA GLY A 270 -0.92 14.00 -2.54
C GLY A 270 -0.88 13.54 -1.09
N SER A 271 0.19 12.86 -0.69
CA SER A 271 0.39 12.41 0.70
C SER A 271 0.52 13.59 1.68
N LEU A 272 1.23 14.64 1.28
CA LEU A 272 1.34 15.88 2.07
C LEU A 272 0.01 16.64 2.13
N LEU A 273 -0.73 16.69 1.02
CA LEU A 273 -2.05 17.31 0.94
C LEU A 273 -3.04 16.62 1.89
N ALA A 274 -3.04 15.29 1.96
CA ALA A 274 -3.91 14.53 2.86
C ALA A 274 -3.68 14.87 4.33
N GLY A 275 -2.46 15.28 4.72
CA GLY A 275 -2.16 15.75 6.08
C GLY A 275 -2.80 17.09 6.42
N ARG A 276 -3.16 17.90 5.43
CA ARG A 276 -3.70 19.27 5.57
C ARG A 276 -5.16 19.40 5.17
N PHE A 277 -5.57 18.73 4.08
CA PHE A 277 -6.92 18.80 3.53
C PHE A 277 -7.81 17.69 4.07
N ARG A 278 -8.94 18.05 4.69
CA ARG A 278 -9.88 17.15 5.36
C ARG A 278 -11.28 17.29 4.78
N PRO A 279 -11.60 16.58 3.72
CA PRO A 279 -12.91 16.67 3.09
C PRO A 279 -14.01 16.12 4.02
N ARG A 280 -15.22 16.65 3.87
CA ARG A 280 -16.41 16.13 4.59
C ARG A 280 -16.75 14.69 4.22
N ARG A 281 -16.35 14.24 3.03
CA ARG A 281 -16.58 12.88 2.49
C ARG A 281 -15.23 12.31 2.01
N PRO A 282 -14.40 11.82 2.94
CA PRO A 282 -13.00 11.48 2.64
C PRO A 282 -12.87 10.36 1.61
N VAL A 283 -13.68 9.28 1.73
CA VAL A 283 -13.64 8.14 0.80
C VAL A 283 -14.08 8.55 -0.60
N LEU A 284 -15.14 9.37 -0.71
CA LEU A 284 -15.60 9.86 -2.01
C LEU A 284 -14.50 10.67 -2.72
N VAL A 285 -13.90 11.64 -2.01
CA VAL A 285 -12.84 12.49 -2.60
C VAL A 285 -11.63 11.66 -2.99
N ALA A 286 -11.25 10.68 -2.18
CA ALA A 286 -10.14 9.79 -2.45
C ALA A 286 -10.39 8.92 -3.70
N ASN A 287 -11.58 8.31 -3.83
CA ASN A 287 -11.94 7.51 -4.99
C ASN A 287 -12.04 8.36 -6.28
N LEU A 288 -12.57 9.57 -6.18
CA LEU A 288 -12.58 10.52 -7.33
C LEU A 288 -11.15 10.93 -7.70
N GLY A 289 -10.24 11.04 -6.72
CA GLY A 289 -8.81 11.23 -6.97
C GLY A 289 -8.20 10.09 -7.78
N LEU A 290 -8.58 8.84 -7.51
CA LEU A 290 -8.15 7.68 -8.32
C LEU A 290 -8.69 7.71 -9.74
N ALA A 291 -9.91 8.25 -9.97
CA ALA A 291 -10.49 8.37 -11.30
C ALA A 291 -9.65 9.26 -12.24
N LEU A 292 -8.84 10.18 -11.69
CA LEU A 292 -7.89 10.99 -12.46
C LEU A 292 -6.86 10.15 -13.23
N TYR A 293 -6.68 8.87 -12.88
CA TYR A 293 -5.79 7.96 -13.60
C TYR A 293 -6.23 7.70 -15.05
N ALA A 294 -7.49 7.98 -15.37
CA ALA A 294 -7.95 7.95 -16.75
C ALA A 294 -7.26 9.02 -17.63
N LEU A 295 -6.79 10.13 -17.06
CA LEU A 295 -6.14 11.21 -17.82
C LEU A 295 -4.84 10.75 -18.51
N PRO A 296 -3.84 10.17 -17.82
CA PRO A 296 -2.62 9.69 -18.50
C PRO A 296 -2.90 8.52 -19.46
N LEU A 297 -3.87 7.64 -19.15
CA LEU A 297 -4.27 6.57 -20.07
C LEU A 297 -4.83 7.15 -21.38
N PHE A 298 -5.72 8.13 -21.29
CA PHE A 298 -6.27 8.82 -22.45
C PHE A 298 -5.19 9.61 -23.20
N ALA A 299 -4.33 10.37 -22.50
CA ALA A 299 -3.25 11.12 -23.11
C ALA A 299 -2.29 10.22 -23.92
N LEU A 300 -1.93 9.06 -23.36
CA LEU A 300 -1.12 8.05 -24.06
C LEU A 300 -1.87 7.44 -25.27
N ALA A 301 -3.18 7.18 -25.15
CA ALA A 301 -3.99 6.61 -26.22
C ALA A 301 -4.03 7.52 -27.46
N VAL A 302 -4.16 8.83 -27.26
CA VAL A 302 -4.21 9.82 -28.35
C VAL A 302 -2.84 10.40 -28.71
N ALA A 303 -1.75 9.88 -28.11
CA ALA A 303 -0.39 10.39 -28.25
C ALA A 303 -0.31 11.92 -28.03
N ALA A 304 -0.95 12.40 -26.95
CA ALA A 304 -0.93 13.82 -26.58
C ALA A 304 0.51 14.33 -26.38
N PRO A 305 0.79 15.63 -26.53
CA PRO A 305 2.12 16.18 -26.33
C PRO A 305 2.75 15.76 -24.99
N ALA A 306 4.05 15.48 -25.00
CA ALA A 306 4.78 14.98 -23.82
C ALA A 306 4.52 15.80 -22.53
N PRO A 307 4.56 17.14 -22.52
CA PRO A 307 4.28 17.92 -21.31
C PRO A 307 2.87 17.67 -20.74
N VAL A 308 1.86 17.51 -21.62
CA VAL A 308 0.47 17.22 -21.22
C VAL A 308 0.38 15.83 -20.57
N THR A 309 1.01 14.83 -21.18
CA THR A 309 1.02 13.45 -20.68
C THR A 309 1.74 13.37 -19.34
N VAL A 310 2.88 14.04 -19.18
CA VAL A 310 3.64 14.14 -17.91
C VAL A 310 2.79 14.79 -16.82
N ALA A 311 2.15 15.93 -17.12
CA ALA A 311 1.30 16.65 -16.17
C ALA A 311 0.06 15.82 -15.77
N ALA A 312 -0.59 15.17 -16.74
CA ALA A 312 -1.72 14.27 -16.50
C ALA A 312 -1.33 13.11 -15.55
N TYR A 313 -0.14 12.54 -15.74
CA TYR A 313 0.33 11.45 -14.87
C TYR A 313 0.67 11.95 -13.48
N ALA A 314 1.34 13.10 -13.33
CA ALA A 314 1.59 13.72 -12.04
C ALA A 314 0.30 13.99 -11.25
N LEU A 315 -0.71 14.57 -11.92
CA LEU A 315 -2.02 14.86 -11.31
C LEU A 315 -2.74 13.58 -10.86
N ALA A 316 -2.75 12.55 -11.71
CA ALA A 316 -3.34 11.26 -11.38
C ALA A 316 -2.68 10.61 -10.15
N MET A 317 -1.36 10.67 -10.06
CA MET A 317 -0.60 10.11 -8.95
C MET A 317 -0.72 10.95 -7.67
N THR A 318 -1.07 12.23 -7.78
CA THR A 318 -1.48 13.03 -6.61
C THR A 318 -2.76 12.49 -5.99
N GLY A 319 -3.72 12.03 -6.80
CA GLY A 319 -4.92 11.33 -6.32
C GLY A 319 -4.59 10.06 -5.52
N LEU A 320 -3.69 9.22 -6.01
CA LEU A 320 -3.21 8.03 -5.30
C LEU A 320 -2.51 8.40 -3.99
N GLY A 321 -1.62 9.40 -4.03
CA GLY A 321 -0.90 9.87 -2.84
C GLY A 321 -1.85 10.40 -1.77
N PHE A 322 -2.94 11.04 -2.18
CA PHE A 322 -4.00 11.49 -1.27
C PHE A 322 -4.83 10.31 -0.72
N LEU A 323 -5.18 9.34 -1.57
CA LEU A 323 -5.96 8.17 -1.16
C LEU A 323 -5.28 7.42 -0.01
N ASN A 324 -4.01 7.09 -0.13
CA ASN A 324 -3.34 6.14 0.77
C ASN A 324 -3.50 6.49 2.26
N PRO A 325 -3.14 7.71 2.76
CA PRO A 325 -3.31 8.03 4.16
C PRO A 325 -4.78 8.24 4.57
N VAL A 326 -5.63 8.71 3.67
CA VAL A 326 -7.08 8.84 3.90
C VAL A 326 -7.70 7.47 4.11
N TRP A 327 -7.43 6.53 3.21
CA TRP A 327 -7.94 5.16 3.27
C TRP A 327 -7.53 4.46 4.55
N GLN A 328 -6.24 4.46 4.87
CA GLN A 328 -5.72 3.86 6.09
C GLN A 328 -6.38 4.45 7.35
N THR A 329 -6.59 5.77 7.36
CA THR A 329 -7.24 6.44 8.51
C THR A 329 -8.71 6.02 8.65
N VAL A 330 -9.46 5.99 7.55
CA VAL A 330 -10.88 5.58 7.58
C VAL A 330 -11.01 4.12 7.99
N VAL A 331 -10.19 3.23 7.46
CA VAL A 331 -10.17 1.81 7.85
C VAL A 331 -9.89 1.65 9.35
N GLN A 332 -8.91 2.40 9.89
CA GLN A 332 -8.60 2.39 11.33
C GLN A 332 -9.72 2.95 12.22
N GLN A 333 -10.62 3.77 11.68
CA GLN A 333 -11.75 4.34 12.42
C GLN A 333 -13.00 3.48 12.33
N GLU A 334 -13.26 2.89 11.18
CA GLU A 334 -14.50 2.15 10.87
C GLU A 334 -14.47 0.67 11.32
N PHE A 335 -13.28 0.12 11.52
CA PHE A 335 -13.13 -1.28 11.92
C PHE A 335 -12.54 -1.41 13.32
N PRO A 336 -13.07 -2.35 14.15
CA PRO A 336 -12.52 -2.63 15.47
C PRO A 336 -11.06 -3.12 15.37
N PRO A 337 -10.19 -2.80 16.35
CA PRO A 337 -8.79 -3.22 16.34
C PRO A 337 -8.57 -4.73 16.17
N GLN A 338 -9.52 -5.54 16.67
CA GLN A 338 -9.46 -7.01 16.66
C GLN A 338 -9.62 -7.66 15.28
N VAL A 339 -10.10 -6.90 14.28
CA VAL A 339 -10.30 -7.39 12.91
C VAL A 339 -9.48 -6.62 11.88
N LEU A 340 -8.74 -5.58 12.30
CA LEU A 340 -8.01 -4.68 11.39
C LEU A 340 -6.99 -5.41 10.52
N ALA A 341 -6.22 -6.36 11.09
CA ALA A 341 -5.22 -7.08 10.31
C ALA A 341 -5.86 -7.96 9.24
N ARG A 342 -6.98 -8.63 9.55
CA ARG A 342 -7.76 -9.44 8.60
C ARG A 342 -8.35 -8.59 7.48
N VAL A 343 -9.01 -7.51 7.84
CA VAL A 343 -9.61 -6.57 6.88
C VAL A 343 -8.53 -5.99 5.97
N THR A 344 -7.40 -5.57 6.53
CA THR A 344 -6.26 -5.06 5.77
C THR A 344 -5.64 -6.12 4.84
N SER A 345 -5.62 -7.40 5.23
CA SER A 345 -5.11 -8.47 4.35
C SER A 345 -6.01 -8.68 3.13
N TYR A 346 -7.33 -8.65 3.31
CA TYR A 346 -8.27 -8.68 2.19
C TYR A 346 -8.21 -7.43 1.32
N ASP A 347 -7.99 -6.27 1.93
CA ASP A 347 -7.76 -5.02 1.20
C ASP A 347 -6.60 -5.17 0.21
N TRP A 348 -5.44 -5.56 0.69
CA TRP A 348 -4.27 -5.77 -0.18
C TRP A 348 -4.50 -6.84 -1.24
N LEU A 349 -5.09 -7.98 -0.85
CA LEU A 349 -5.37 -9.08 -1.79
C LEU A 349 -6.30 -8.62 -2.92
N LEU A 350 -7.44 -8.02 -2.56
CA LEU A 350 -8.44 -7.61 -3.54
C LEU A 350 -7.97 -6.42 -4.37
N SER A 351 -7.32 -5.43 -3.75
CA SER A 351 -6.80 -4.25 -4.45
C SER A 351 -5.75 -4.61 -5.49
N LEU A 352 -4.92 -5.63 -5.23
CA LEU A 352 -3.85 -6.04 -6.15
C LEU A 352 -4.28 -7.15 -7.13
N ALA A 353 -5.47 -7.74 -6.96
CA ALA A 353 -5.89 -8.93 -7.70
C ALA A 353 -5.90 -8.75 -9.23
N ALA A 354 -6.20 -7.55 -9.72
CA ALA A 354 -6.28 -7.28 -11.15
C ALA A 354 -4.92 -6.90 -11.79
N ALA A 355 -3.88 -6.60 -11.01
CA ALA A 355 -2.59 -6.19 -11.56
C ALA A 355 -1.92 -7.30 -12.42
N PRO A 356 -1.88 -8.59 -12.01
CA PRO A 356 -1.35 -9.65 -12.85
C PRO A 356 -2.09 -9.79 -14.19
N LEU A 357 -3.42 -9.60 -14.17
CA LEU A 357 -4.23 -9.61 -15.39
C LEU A 357 -3.86 -8.44 -16.30
N GLY A 358 -3.67 -7.24 -15.74
CA GLY A 358 -3.22 -6.07 -16.49
C GLY A 358 -1.87 -6.31 -17.17
N TYR A 359 -0.88 -6.86 -16.47
CA TYR A 359 0.42 -7.20 -17.04
C TYR A 359 0.33 -8.26 -18.15
N ALA A 360 -0.45 -9.30 -17.94
CA ALA A 360 -0.57 -10.41 -18.90
C ALA A 360 -1.38 -10.03 -20.15
N LEU A 361 -2.48 -9.31 -19.98
CA LEU A 361 -3.40 -8.99 -21.06
C LEU A 361 -2.98 -7.75 -21.88
N ALA A 362 -2.22 -6.81 -21.28
CA ALA A 362 -1.85 -5.58 -21.99
C ALA A 362 -1.09 -5.81 -23.30
N PRO A 363 -0.03 -6.64 -23.37
CA PRO A 363 0.66 -6.90 -24.63
C PRO A 363 -0.24 -7.62 -25.63
N LEU A 364 -0.98 -8.65 -25.21
CA LEU A 364 -1.88 -9.41 -26.07
C LEU A 364 -2.97 -8.54 -26.71
N ALA A 365 -3.55 -7.66 -25.91
CA ALA A 365 -4.56 -6.71 -26.40
C ALA A 365 -3.95 -5.64 -27.32
N ALA A 366 -2.71 -5.20 -27.05
CA ALA A 366 -2.01 -4.25 -27.89
C ALA A 366 -1.62 -4.87 -29.25
N ASP A 367 -1.26 -6.15 -29.31
CA ASP A 367 -0.97 -6.87 -30.54
C ASP A 367 -2.23 -7.09 -31.39
N ALA A 368 -3.38 -7.36 -30.73
CA ALA A 368 -4.64 -7.63 -31.43
C ALA A 368 -5.35 -6.33 -31.92
N TRP A 369 -5.32 -5.24 -31.13
CA TRP A 369 -6.14 -4.02 -31.37
C TRP A 369 -5.30 -2.73 -31.36
N GLY A 370 -3.98 -2.84 -31.42
CA GLY A 370 -3.10 -1.69 -31.23
C GLY A 370 -3.11 -1.17 -29.81
N SER A 371 -2.14 -0.33 -29.45
CA SER A 371 -1.98 0.19 -28.09
C SER A 371 -3.10 1.14 -27.64
N THR A 372 -3.80 1.79 -28.57
CA THR A 372 -4.87 2.75 -28.29
C THR A 372 -6.09 2.09 -27.64
N GLY A 373 -6.54 0.94 -28.18
CA GLY A 373 -7.73 0.23 -27.68
C GLY A 373 -7.65 -0.13 -26.19
N PRO A 374 -6.62 -0.89 -25.75
CA PRO A 374 -6.44 -1.25 -24.34
C PRO A 374 -6.37 -0.05 -23.39
N LEU A 375 -5.73 1.05 -23.80
CA LEU A 375 -5.64 2.26 -22.97
C LEU A 375 -6.99 2.95 -22.80
N LEU A 376 -7.80 3.07 -23.87
CA LEU A 376 -9.13 3.68 -23.80
C LEU A 376 -10.11 2.84 -22.99
N VAL A 377 -10.12 1.50 -23.20
CA VAL A 377 -10.94 0.59 -22.42
C VAL A 377 -10.58 0.68 -20.93
N THR A 378 -9.30 0.69 -20.63
CA THR A 378 -8.81 0.77 -19.24
C THR A 378 -9.14 2.13 -18.62
N ALA A 379 -9.03 3.24 -19.37
CA ALA A 379 -9.44 4.57 -18.91
C ALA A 379 -10.93 4.60 -18.57
N ALA A 380 -11.78 4.02 -19.45
CA ALA A 380 -13.22 3.93 -19.20
C ALA A 380 -13.54 3.09 -17.95
N LEU A 381 -12.87 1.94 -17.77
CA LEU A 381 -13.03 1.10 -16.59
C LEU A 381 -12.65 1.83 -15.30
N VAL A 382 -11.56 2.61 -15.29
CA VAL A 382 -11.16 3.44 -14.14
C VAL A 382 -12.20 4.50 -13.83
N LEU A 383 -12.71 5.21 -14.85
CA LEU A 383 -13.77 6.21 -14.66
C LEU A 383 -15.05 5.58 -14.11
N LEU A 384 -15.47 4.42 -14.63
CA LEU A 384 -16.67 3.72 -14.18
C LEU A 384 -16.49 3.17 -12.75
N ALA A 385 -15.36 2.54 -12.44
CA ALA A 385 -15.16 1.91 -11.15
C ALA A 385 -14.86 2.96 -10.05
N CYS A 386 -13.91 3.84 -10.27
CA CYS A 386 -13.53 4.85 -9.27
C CYS A 386 -14.49 6.04 -9.26
N GLY A 387 -14.87 6.57 -10.41
CA GLY A 387 -15.81 7.70 -10.54
C GLY A 387 -17.24 7.27 -10.20
N GLY A 388 -17.69 6.10 -10.70
CA GLY A 388 -19.01 5.53 -10.41
C GLY A 388 -19.23 5.18 -8.94
N SER A 389 -18.16 5.03 -8.16
CA SER A 389 -18.23 4.89 -6.70
C SER A 389 -18.99 6.03 -6.02
N ALA A 390 -19.05 7.22 -6.65
CA ALA A 390 -19.87 8.33 -6.20
C ALA A 390 -21.37 8.02 -6.14
N ALA A 391 -21.86 7.03 -6.87
CA ALA A 391 -23.26 6.61 -6.83
C ALA A 391 -23.59 5.73 -5.61
N VAL A 392 -22.58 5.15 -4.95
CA VAL A 392 -22.76 4.25 -3.81
C VAL A 392 -23.13 5.04 -2.55
N PRO A 393 -24.31 4.80 -1.93
CA PRO A 393 -24.76 5.58 -0.78
C PRO A 393 -23.81 5.47 0.42
N GLY A 394 -23.24 4.31 0.68
CA GLY A 394 -22.30 4.07 1.77
C GLY A 394 -21.05 4.95 1.66
N ILE A 395 -20.48 5.12 0.46
CA ILE A 395 -19.33 5.99 0.23
C ILE A 395 -19.61 7.45 0.60
N ARG A 396 -20.85 7.91 0.35
CA ARG A 396 -21.26 9.27 0.69
C ARG A 396 -21.55 9.44 2.19
N ARG A 397 -21.84 8.35 2.92
CA ARG A 397 -22.17 8.35 4.34
C ARG A 397 -20.95 8.30 5.24
N VAL A 398 -19.82 7.79 4.77
CA VAL A 398 -18.56 7.81 5.54
C VAL A 398 -18.21 9.26 5.84
N GLY A 399 -18.31 9.60 7.15
CA GLY A 399 -18.25 10.96 7.64
C GLY A 399 -16.85 11.55 7.68
N ARG A 400 -16.78 12.82 8.13
CA ARG A 400 -15.54 13.58 8.28
C ARG A 400 -14.59 12.91 9.27
N ILE A 401 -13.33 12.84 8.93
CA ILE A 401 -12.27 12.40 9.84
C ILE A 401 -12.10 13.46 10.94
N PRO A 402 -12.24 13.11 12.25
CA PRO A 402 -12.16 14.07 13.34
C PRO A 402 -10.83 14.84 13.37
N VAL A 403 -10.88 16.08 13.81
CA VAL A 403 -9.69 16.92 14.03
C VAL A 403 -9.23 16.77 15.47
N ALA A 404 -7.92 16.82 15.72
CA ALA A 404 -7.39 16.88 17.07
C ALA A 404 -7.93 18.14 17.78
N GLY A 405 -8.72 17.93 18.86
CA GLY A 405 -9.39 19.01 19.62
C GLY A 405 -10.88 19.21 19.33
N GLU A 406 -11.49 18.48 18.37
CA GLU A 406 -12.95 18.40 18.25
C GLU A 406 -13.47 17.26 19.13
N ASP A 407 -14.46 17.56 19.99
CA ASP A 407 -15.18 16.51 20.74
C ASP A 407 -15.91 15.61 19.76
N VAL A 408 -15.59 14.32 19.81
CA VAL A 408 -16.29 13.31 19.01
C VAL A 408 -17.68 13.14 19.61
N VAL A 409 -18.70 13.75 19.00
CA VAL A 409 -20.09 13.41 19.29
C VAL A 409 -20.29 11.98 18.84
N PRO A 410 -20.51 11.01 19.75
CA PRO A 410 -20.73 9.61 19.35
C PRO A 410 -21.93 9.53 18.43
N ALA A 411 -21.80 8.83 17.31
CA ALA A 411 -22.91 8.55 16.42
C ALA A 411 -24.04 7.89 17.22
N PRO A 412 -25.32 8.25 17.02
CA PRO A 412 -26.43 7.65 17.73
C PRO A 412 -26.43 6.14 17.45
N THR A 413 -26.09 5.36 18.47
CA THR A 413 -26.19 3.90 18.45
C THR A 413 -27.66 3.56 18.27
N GLY A 414 -28.02 3.00 17.10
CA GLY A 414 -29.39 2.62 16.74
C GLY A 414 -29.98 1.45 17.53
N GLU A 415 -29.70 1.37 18.82
CA GLU A 415 -30.12 0.27 19.70
C GLU A 415 -31.08 0.67 20.84
N ARG A 416 -31.76 1.82 20.75
CA ARG A 416 -32.80 2.18 21.75
C ARG A 416 -34.21 2.41 21.19
N ALA A 417 -34.56 1.86 20.02
CA ALA A 417 -35.92 1.95 19.51
C ALA A 417 -36.78 0.67 19.73
N GLY A 418 -36.25 -0.36 20.40
CA GLY A 418 -36.91 -1.67 20.53
C GLY A 418 -37.47 -2.03 21.92
N VAL A 419 -37.11 -1.30 22.99
CA VAL A 419 -37.49 -1.73 24.36
C VAL A 419 -38.63 -0.91 25.00
N ALA A 420 -38.97 0.25 24.46
CA ALA A 420 -40.01 1.14 25.07
C ALA A 420 -41.46 0.83 24.64
N ARG A 421 -41.74 -0.28 23.97
CA ARG A 421 -43.14 -0.62 23.53
C ARG A 421 -43.72 -1.91 24.13
N LYS A 422 -43.14 -2.47 25.19
CA LYS A 422 -43.71 -3.69 25.82
C LYS A 422 -44.15 -3.54 27.28
N GLU A 423 -44.05 -2.38 27.90
CA GLU A 423 -44.43 -2.19 29.31
C GLU A 423 -45.76 -1.46 29.56
N THR A 424 -46.60 -1.21 28.56
CA THR A 424 -47.85 -0.50 28.77
C THR A 424 -49.10 -1.37 28.39
N ARG A 425 -49.05 -2.66 28.62
CA ARG A 425 -50.22 -3.54 28.41
C ARG A 425 -50.38 -4.68 29.43
N VAL A 426 -50.17 -4.37 30.72
CA VAL A 426 -50.71 -5.22 31.82
C VAL A 426 -51.04 -4.27 32.96
N ARG A 427 -52.21 -3.63 32.91
CA ARG A 427 -53.03 -3.16 34.05
C ARG A 427 -54.31 -2.48 33.45
N THR A 428 -55.28 -3.25 33.15
CA THR A 428 -56.71 -3.07 33.51
C THR A 428 -57.41 -4.41 33.31
#